data_6a613a5f7a11091851401cab14b9cd71
#
_entry.id   6a613a5f7a11091851401cab14b9cd71
#
_cell.length_a   1.000
_cell.length_b   1.000
_cell.length_c   1.000
_cell.angle_alpha   90.00
_cell.angle_beta   90.00
_cell.angle_gamma   90.00
#
_symmetry.space_group_name_H-M   'P 1'
#
loop_
_entity.id
_entity.type
_entity.pdbx_description
1 polymer ?
#
loop_
_entity_poly.entity_id
_entity_poly.type
_entity_poly.pdbx_seq_one_letter_code
_entity_poly.pdbx_strand_id
1 'polypeptide(L)'
;MLIGIISDTHDDTTAIRKAVDYFNAEKVSHVLHAGDITSPFTFEIFRDLKCRFTGIFGNNDGDKLLLTEKSGGNVHNQPHFITIGGKKIVLMHEPDLVNALSHSGHFNIVIYGHTHRPDIRNIKETLVINPGKAARLYRGGSTLAILNTAKMEASIVKI
;
A
#
# COMPACT_ATOMS: atom_id res chain seq x y z
N MET A 1 -16.04 -3.52 3.74
CA MET A 1 -14.77 -3.71 4.45
C MET A 1 -13.86 -2.56 4.08
N LEU A 2 -13.17 -1.94 5.07
CA LEU A 2 -12.21 -0.89 4.82
C LEU A 2 -10.80 -1.47 4.78
N ILE A 3 -9.99 -1.02 3.81
CA ILE A 3 -8.58 -1.38 3.64
C ILE A 3 -7.78 -0.08 3.63
N GLY A 4 -6.73 -0.01 4.44
CA GLY A 4 -5.73 1.04 4.38
C GLY A 4 -4.69 0.73 3.28
N ILE A 5 -4.26 1.73 2.54
CA ILE A 5 -3.22 1.59 1.52
C ILE A 5 -2.17 2.68 1.75
N ILE A 6 -0.92 2.26 1.82
CA ILE A 6 0.25 3.14 2.03
C ILE A 6 1.38 2.72 1.09
N SER A 7 2.25 3.64 0.74
CA SER A 7 3.44 3.38 -0.08
C SER A 7 4.55 4.38 0.23
N ASP A 8 5.77 4.05 -0.17
CA ASP A 8 6.89 5.00 -0.20
C ASP A 8 7.10 5.66 1.18
N THR A 9 7.24 4.82 2.21
CA THR A 9 7.45 5.26 3.59
C THR A 9 8.89 5.69 3.88
N HIS A 10 9.88 5.16 3.13
CA HIS A 10 11.28 5.57 3.15
C HIS A 10 11.81 5.89 4.56
N ASP A 11 11.61 4.99 5.51
CA ASP A 11 12.06 5.11 6.90
C ASP A 11 11.52 6.33 7.68
N ASP A 12 10.54 7.06 7.15
CA ASP A 12 9.93 8.18 7.88
C ASP A 12 9.05 7.66 9.03
N THR A 13 9.68 7.41 10.17
CA THR A 13 9.02 6.87 11.37
C THR A 13 7.86 7.73 11.85
N THR A 14 7.95 9.04 11.68
CA THR A 14 6.85 9.95 12.05
C THR A 14 5.63 9.77 11.12
N ALA A 15 5.86 9.67 9.83
CA ALA A 15 4.79 9.42 8.87
C ALA A 15 4.16 8.04 9.07
N ILE A 16 5.01 7.00 9.31
CA ILE A 16 4.55 5.64 9.59
C ILE A 16 3.69 5.63 10.86
N ARG A 17 4.12 6.30 11.95
CA ARG A 17 3.33 6.38 13.20
C ARG A 17 1.97 7.01 12.96
N LYS A 18 1.91 8.15 12.28
CA LYS A 18 0.65 8.81 11.92
C LYS A 18 -0.26 7.92 11.08
N ALA A 19 0.30 7.17 10.12
CA ALA A 19 -0.47 6.25 9.30
C ALA A 19 -1.05 5.09 10.13
N VAL A 20 -0.25 4.48 11.01
CA VAL A 20 -0.69 3.41 11.91
C VAL A 20 -1.82 3.90 12.83
N ASP A 21 -1.66 5.08 13.44
CA ASP A 21 -2.68 5.67 14.30
C ASP A 21 -3.98 5.94 13.53
N TYR A 22 -3.87 6.48 12.31
CA TYR A 22 -5.00 6.73 11.44
C TYR A 22 -5.74 5.44 11.05
N PHE A 23 -5.01 4.42 10.59
CA PHE A 23 -5.60 3.13 10.23
C PHE A 23 -6.29 2.44 11.40
N ASN A 24 -5.71 2.54 12.60
CA ASN A 24 -6.32 2.01 13.82
C ASN A 24 -7.60 2.77 14.21
N ALA A 25 -7.63 4.09 14.06
CA ALA A 25 -8.79 4.94 14.33
C ALA A 25 -9.94 4.63 13.35
N GLU A 26 -9.63 4.46 12.07
CA GLU A 26 -10.58 4.09 11.01
C GLU A 26 -11.02 2.61 11.09
N LYS A 27 -10.40 1.83 11.97
CA LYS A 27 -10.68 0.38 12.14
C LYS A 27 -10.60 -0.38 10.81
N VAL A 28 -9.59 -0.08 10.01
CA VAL A 28 -9.36 -0.83 8.78
C VAL A 28 -9.11 -2.31 9.09
N SER A 29 -9.55 -3.20 8.25
CA SER A 29 -9.41 -4.65 8.43
C SER A 29 -8.07 -5.19 7.92
N HIS A 30 -7.41 -4.44 7.05
CA HIS A 30 -6.15 -4.81 6.41
C HIS A 30 -5.41 -3.55 5.97
N VAL A 31 -4.08 -3.55 6.10
CA VAL A 31 -3.21 -2.53 5.51
C VAL A 31 -2.39 -3.17 4.40
N LEU A 32 -2.39 -2.55 3.23
CA LEU A 32 -1.59 -2.91 2.06
C LEU A 32 -0.49 -1.88 1.86
N HIS A 33 0.77 -2.32 1.80
CA HIS A 33 1.93 -1.46 1.55
C HIS A 33 2.51 -1.73 0.16
N ALA A 34 2.47 -0.74 -0.71
CA ALA A 34 2.86 -0.86 -2.11
C ALA A 34 4.36 -0.60 -2.37
N GLY A 35 5.24 -0.96 -1.42
CA GLY A 35 6.69 -0.95 -1.60
C GLY A 35 7.40 0.32 -1.10
N ASP A 36 8.73 0.27 -1.12
CA ASP A 36 9.64 1.28 -0.58
C ASP A 36 9.42 1.54 0.91
N ILE A 37 9.54 0.45 1.69
CA ILE A 37 9.60 0.47 3.15
C ILE A 37 10.96 0.97 3.60
N THR A 38 12.01 0.48 2.97
CA THR A 38 13.45 0.69 3.06
C THR A 38 14.09 -0.14 4.17
N SER A 39 13.87 0.15 5.44
CA SER A 39 14.59 -0.52 6.53
C SER A 39 13.69 -1.36 7.44
N PRO A 40 14.19 -2.54 7.86
CA PRO A 40 13.43 -3.47 8.70
C PRO A 40 13.03 -2.93 10.08
N PHE A 41 13.75 -1.95 10.64
CA PHE A 41 13.45 -1.38 11.96
C PHE A 41 12.08 -0.68 12.00
N THR A 42 11.54 -0.26 10.86
CA THR A 42 10.23 0.39 10.79
C THR A 42 9.08 -0.54 11.18
N PHE A 43 9.30 -1.87 11.15
CA PHE A 43 8.33 -2.84 11.61
C PHE A 43 8.06 -2.78 13.11
N GLU A 44 8.93 -2.18 13.91
CA GLU A 44 8.62 -1.88 15.33
C GLU A 44 7.37 -0.97 15.46
N ILE A 45 7.13 -0.12 14.44
CA ILE A 45 5.96 0.75 14.42
C ILE A 45 4.76 0.04 13.79
N PHE A 46 4.96 -0.70 12.69
CA PHE A 46 3.88 -1.43 12.03
C PHE A 46 3.27 -2.54 12.91
N ARG A 47 3.99 -3.05 13.93
CA ARG A 47 3.46 -4.00 14.93
C ARG A 47 2.29 -3.45 15.74
N ASP A 48 2.13 -2.12 15.85
CA ASP A 48 1.02 -1.49 16.54
C ASP A 48 -0.28 -1.46 15.70
N LEU A 49 -0.26 -1.91 14.47
CA LEU A 49 -1.46 -2.12 13.66
C LEU A 49 -2.38 -3.16 14.32
N LYS A 50 -3.66 -2.80 14.47
CA LYS A 50 -4.71 -3.68 15.02
C LYS A 50 -5.41 -4.52 13.95
N CYS A 51 -4.78 -4.68 12.79
CA CYS A 51 -5.31 -5.39 11.63
C CYS A 51 -4.21 -6.17 10.91
N ARG A 52 -4.58 -6.91 9.87
CA ARG A 52 -3.60 -7.60 9.02
C ARG A 52 -2.76 -6.60 8.24
N PHE A 53 -1.52 -6.98 7.97
CA PHE A 53 -0.60 -6.26 7.10
C PHE A 53 -0.15 -7.16 5.96
N THR A 54 -0.04 -6.62 4.77
CA THR A 54 0.62 -7.25 3.62
C THR A 54 1.36 -6.16 2.85
N GLY A 55 2.64 -6.36 2.61
CA GLY A 55 3.47 -5.44 1.83
C GLY A 55 4.14 -6.14 0.65
N ILE A 56 4.70 -5.34 -0.21
CA ILE A 56 5.60 -5.79 -1.28
C ILE A 56 6.92 -5.02 -1.20
N PHE A 57 7.95 -5.58 -1.83
CA PHE A 57 9.20 -4.86 -2.01
C PHE A 57 9.08 -3.84 -3.15
N GLY A 58 9.61 -2.63 -2.92
CA GLY A 58 9.88 -1.65 -3.96
C GLY A 58 11.34 -1.69 -4.42
N ASN A 59 11.73 -0.71 -5.22
CA ASN A 59 13.09 -0.64 -5.77
C ASN A 59 14.14 -0.17 -4.75
N ASN A 60 13.74 0.49 -3.65
CA ASN A 60 14.63 0.92 -2.59
C ASN A 60 14.74 -0.07 -1.41
N ASP A 61 14.03 -1.19 -1.45
CA ASP A 61 14.04 -2.20 -0.39
C ASP A 61 15.25 -3.14 -0.56
N GLY A 62 16.34 -2.84 0.17
CA GLY A 62 17.62 -3.52 0.03
C GLY A 62 17.71 -4.84 0.82
N ASP A 63 17.43 -4.82 2.13
CA ASP A 63 17.51 -6.00 2.99
C ASP A 63 16.20 -6.80 3.00
N LYS A 64 15.91 -7.44 1.88
CA LYS A 64 14.66 -8.19 1.70
C LYS A 64 14.51 -9.35 2.68
N LEU A 65 15.61 -9.98 3.06
CA LEU A 65 15.58 -11.11 4.01
C LEU A 65 15.10 -10.64 5.39
N LEU A 66 15.70 -9.58 5.90
CA LEU A 66 15.35 -9.06 7.22
C LEU A 66 13.98 -8.37 7.21
N LEU A 67 13.60 -7.69 6.13
CA LEU A 67 12.23 -7.17 5.94
C LEU A 67 11.18 -8.29 6.01
N THR A 68 11.45 -9.42 5.36
CA THR A 68 10.56 -10.59 5.42
C THR A 68 10.47 -11.12 6.85
N GLU A 69 11.60 -11.30 7.54
CA GLU A 69 11.63 -11.78 8.92
C GLU A 69 10.87 -10.84 9.86
N LYS A 70 11.19 -9.53 9.84
CA LYS A 70 10.60 -8.54 10.75
C LYS A 70 9.11 -8.32 10.51
N SER A 71 8.65 -8.50 9.27
CA SER A 71 7.22 -8.47 8.92
C SER A 71 6.47 -9.75 9.29
N GLY A 72 7.16 -10.78 9.78
CA GLY A 72 6.55 -12.10 10.02
C GLY A 72 6.13 -12.81 8.71
N GLY A 73 6.87 -12.59 7.63
CA GLY A 73 6.58 -13.19 6.31
C GLY A 73 5.53 -12.43 5.48
N ASN A 74 5.17 -11.20 5.89
CA ASN A 74 4.09 -10.47 5.24
C ASN A 74 4.57 -9.44 4.19
N VAL A 75 5.85 -9.43 3.83
CA VAL A 75 6.37 -8.65 2.70
C VAL A 75 6.80 -9.61 1.59
N HIS A 76 6.31 -9.38 0.39
CA HIS A 76 6.39 -10.29 -0.74
C HIS A 76 7.07 -9.64 -1.96
N ASN A 77 7.48 -10.48 -2.91
CA ASN A 77 7.89 -9.98 -4.23
C ASN A 77 6.69 -9.42 -4.99
N GLN A 78 6.95 -8.45 -5.85
CA GLN A 78 5.96 -7.91 -6.78
C GLN A 78 6.04 -8.60 -8.16
N PRO A 79 4.92 -8.65 -8.93
CA PRO A 79 3.57 -8.32 -8.49
C PRO A 79 3.03 -9.36 -7.50
N HIS A 80 2.33 -8.92 -6.47
CA HIS A 80 1.70 -9.81 -5.49
C HIS A 80 0.19 -9.83 -5.64
N PHE A 81 -0.38 -11.04 -5.66
CA PHE A 81 -1.81 -11.26 -5.87
C PHE A 81 -2.48 -11.66 -4.56
N ILE A 82 -3.55 -10.97 -4.20
CA ILE A 82 -4.30 -11.23 -2.96
C ILE A 82 -5.80 -11.09 -3.21
N THR A 83 -6.60 -11.87 -2.48
CA THR A 83 -8.06 -11.71 -2.49
C THR A 83 -8.53 -11.24 -1.12
N ILE A 84 -9.19 -10.09 -1.07
CA ILE A 84 -9.74 -9.52 0.16
C ILE A 84 -11.20 -9.14 -0.07
N GLY A 85 -12.11 -9.63 0.78
CA GLY A 85 -13.54 -9.34 0.64
C GLY A 85 -14.13 -9.77 -0.71
N GLY A 86 -13.61 -10.86 -1.29
CA GLY A 86 -14.03 -11.37 -2.59
C GLY A 86 -13.48 -10.56 -3.79
N LYS A 87 -12.66 -9.54 -3.56
CA LYS A 87 -12.04 -8.73 -4.62
C LYS A 87 -10.62 -9.23 -4.90
N LYS A 88 -10.33 -9.46 -6.18
CA LYS A 88 -8.99 -9.81 -6.66
C LYS A 88 -8.17 -8.53 -6.78
N ILE A 89 -7.11 -8.43 -6.01
CA ILE A 89 -6.23 -7.27 -5.92
C ILE A 89 -4.83 -7.68 -6.39
N VAL A 90 -4.19 -6.83 -7.16
CA VAL A 90 -2.76 -6.95 -7.44
C VAL A 90 -2.03 -5.74 -6.87
N LEU A 91 -0.93 -6.03 -6.14
CA LEU A 91 0.00 -5.02 -5.64
C LEU A 91 1.26 -5.06 -6.50
N MET A 92 1.70 -3.90 -6.93
CA MET A 92 2.98 -3.67 -7.59
C MET A 92 3.59 -2.37 -7.08
N HIS A 93 4.89 -2.19 -7.24
CA HIS A 93 5.52 -0.93 -6.88
C HIS A 93 5.64 -0.03 -8.10
N GLU A 94 6.38 -0.46 -9.11
CA GLU A 94 6.55 0.30 -10.35
C GLU A 94 5.28 0.24 -11.22
N PRO A 95 4.97 1.33 -11.99
CA PRO A 95 3.72 1.45 -12.73
C PRO A 95 3.68 0.68 -14.08
N ASP A 96 4.75 0.02 -14.47
CA ASP A 96 4.96 -0.50 -15.84
C ASP A 96 3.85 -1.45 -16.32
N LEU A 97 3.28 -2.25 -15.42
CA LEU A 97 2.23 -3.21 -15.75
C LEU A 97 0.81 -2.73 -15.45
N VAL A 98 0.64 -1.53 -14.87
CA VAL A 98 -0.68 -1.03 -14.44
C VAL A 98 -1.70 -1.08 -15.57
N ASN A 99 -1.35 -0.56 -16.75
CA ASN A 99 -2.27 -0.55 -17.89
C ASN A 99 -2.63 -1.97 -18.36
N ALA A 100 -1.64 -2.84 -18.50
CA ALA A 100 -1.86 -4.21 -18.96
C ALA A 100 -2.76 -5.00 -18.00
N LEU A 101 -2.46 -4.94 -16.70
CA LEU A 101 -3.23 -5.65 -15.68
C LEU A 101 -4.64 -5.10 -15.52
N SER A 102 -4.81 -3.77 -15.60
CA SER A 102 -6.14 -3.15 -15.52
C SER A 102 -7.02 -3.48 -16.73
N HIS A 103 -6.44 -3.61 -17.93
CA HIS A 103 -7.20 -4.00 -19.13
C HIS A 103 -7.47 -5.50 -19.23
N SER A 104 -6.77 -6.33 -18.45
CA SER A 104 -6.89 -7.80 -18.52
C SER A 104 -8.26 -8.35 -18.12
N GLY A 105 -9.02 -7.60 -17.31
CA GLY A 105 -10.28 -8.06 -16.72
C GLY A 105 -10.11 -9.09 -15.61
N HIS A 106 -8.88 -9.45 -15.21
CA HIS A 106 -8.62 -10.43 -14.17
C HIS A 106 -8.67 -9.86 -12.75
N PHE A 107 -8.46 -8.56 -12.59
CA PHE A 107 -8.37 -7.88 -11.30
C PHE A 107 -9.48 -6.86 -11.13
N ASN A 108 -10.04 -6.83 -9.92
CA ASN A 108 -10.97 -5.77 -9.53
C ASN A 108 -10.21 -4.50 -9.14
N ILE A 109 -9.00 -4.64 -8.60
CA ILE A 109 -8.20 -3.54 -8.05
C ILE A 109 -6.74 -3.73 -8.41
N VAL A 110 -6.10 -2.68 -8.89
CA VAL A 110 -4.65 -2.57 -9.11
C VAL A 110 -4.11 -1.49 -8.20
N ILE A 111 -3.14 -1.83 -7.33
CA ILE A 111 -2.51 -0.89 -6.40
C ILE A 111 -1.03 -0.76 -6.77
N TYR A 112 -0.52 0.47 -6.83
CA TYR A 112 0.89 0.74 -7.13
C TYR A 112 1.43 1.94 -6.35
N GLY A 113 2.76 2.09 -6.28
CA GLY A 113 3.47 3.17 -5.59
C GLY A 113 4.40 3.96 -6.51
N HIS A 114 5.64 4.16 -6.07
CA HIS A 114 6.81 4.62 -6.82
C HIS A 114 6.74 6.06 -7.35
N THR A 115 5.63 6.47 -7.94
CA THR A 115 5.52 7.80 -8.59
C THR A 115 5.42 8.94 -7.60
N HIS A 116 5.18 8.66 -6.32
CA HIS A 116 4.95 9.62 -5.25
C HIS A 116 3.73 10.55 -5.47
N ARG A 117 2.89 10.23 -6.44
CA ARG A 117 1.71 11.04 -6.82
C ARG A 117 0.44 10.26 -6.56
N PRO A 118 -0.46 10.77 -5.70
CA PRO A 118 -1.75 10.12 -5.49
C PRO A 118 -2.54 10.02 -6.79
N ASP A 119 -3.15 8.85 -7.00
CA ASP A 119 -3.96 8.61 -8.19
C ASP A 119 -5.08 7.61 -7.86
N ILE A 120 -6.31 7.96 -8.19
CA ILE A 120 -7.46 7.07 -8.13
C ILE A 120 -8.24 7.23 -9.42
N ARG A 121 -8.35 6.16 -10.18
CA ARG A 121 -9.08 6.14 -11.43
C ARG A 121 -9.63 4.76 -11.76
N ASN A 122 -10.60 4.69 -12.64
CA ASN A 122 -11.05 3.44 -13.22
C ASN A 122 -10.46 3.25 -14.62
N ILE A 123 -10.01 2.04 -14.90
CA ILE A 123 -9.67 1.57 -16.22
C ILE A 123 -10.59 0.40 -16.50
N LYS A 124 -11.60 0.60 -17.36
CA LYS A 124 -12.73 -0.33 -17.51
C LYS A 124 -13.37 -0.60 -16.14
N GLU A 125 -13.50 -1.87 -15.77
CA GLU A 125 -14.08 -2.31 -14.49
C GLU A 125 -13.05 -2.38 -13.34
N THR A 126 -11.78 -2.06 -13.59
CA THR A 126 -10.70 -2.15 -12.60
C THR A 126 -10.46 -0.80 -11.94
N LEU A 127 -10.55 -0.75 -10.61
CA LEU A 127 -10.16 0.41 -9.81
C LEU A 127 -8.63 0.44 -9.65
N VAL A 128 -8.00 1.51 -10.08
CA VAL A 128 -6.55 1.73 -9.98
C VAL A 128 -6.29 2.72 -8.86
N ILE A 129 -5.36 2.40 -7.96
CA ILE A 129 -5.05 3.22 -6.79
C ILE A 129 -3.54 3.37 -6.63
N ASN A 130 -3.08 4.61 -6.53
CA ASN A 130 -1.79 4.97 -5.96
C ASN A 130 -2.04 5.85 -4.74
N PRO A 131 -1.61 5.47 -3.53
CA PRO A 131 -1.86 6.27 -2.33
C PRO A 131 -1.01 7.55 -2.27
N GLY A 132 -0.10 7.74 -3.22
CA GLY A 132 1.00 8.70 -3.12
C GLY A 132 2.11 8.19 -2.23
N LYS A 133 2.93 9.08 -1.68
CA LYS A 133 3.98 8.74 -0.72
C LYS A 133 3.59 9.11 0.70
N ALA A 134 4.00 8.28 1.65
CA ALA A 134 3.86 8.60 3.06
C ALA A 134 5.03 9.45 3.59
N ALA A 135 6.24 9.24 3.08
CA ALA A 135 7.43 9.98 3.52
C ALA A 135 7.31 11.50 3.34
N ARG A 136 7.72 12.26 4.36
CA ARG A 136 7.72 13.74 4.36
C ARG A 136 8.92 14.35 3.64
N LEU A 137 9.96 13.57 3.40
CA LEU A 137 11.25 14.02 2.86
C LEU A 137 11.18 14.65 1.47
N TYR A 138 10.10 14.43 0.73
CA TYR A 138 9.90 14.96 -0.61
C TYR A 138 8.81 16.03 -0.62
N ARG A 139 8.87 16.97 -1.56
CA ARG A 139 7.80 17.98 -1.75
C ARG A 139 6.45 17.30 -2.00
N GLY A 140 5.35 17.94 -1.57
CA GLY A 140 3.99 17.50 -1.91
C GLY A 140 3.18 16.87 -0.78
N GLY A 141 3.70 16.85 0.45
CA GLY A 141 2.98 16.33 1.63
C GLY A 141 2.95 14.79 1.70
N SER A 142 2.43 14.27 2.79
CA SER A 142 2.28 12.85 3.08
C SER A 142 0.85 12.41 2.83
N THR A 143 0.67 11.28 2.16
CA THR A 143 -0.66 10.75 1.83
C THR A 143 -0.72 9.23 2.03
N LEU A 144 -1.93 8.76 2.24
CA LEU A 144 -2.34 7.35 2.21
C LEU A 144 -3.70 7.25 1.52
N ALA A 145 -4.22 6.04 1.31
CA ALA A 145 -5.57 5.87 0.81
C ALA A 145 -6.41 4.95 1.70
N ILE A 146 -7.71 5.17 1.70
CA ILE A 146 -8.71 4.27 2.27
C ILE A 146 -9.57 3.73 1.13
N LEU A 147 -9.69 2.42 1.06
CA LEU A 147 -10.50 1.70 0.09
C LEU A 147 -11.69 1.04 0.77
N ASN A 148 -12.89 1.31 0.30
CA ASN A 148 -14.10 0.55 0.65
C ASN A 148 -14.39 -0.52 -0.42
N THR A 149 -14.10 -1.78 -0.10
CA THR A 149 -14.26 -2.89 -1.06
C THR A 149 -15.71 -3.19 -1.42
N ALA A 150 -16.68 -2.88 -0.56
CA ALA A 150 -18.09 -3.11 -0.84
C ALA A 150 -18.63 -2.09 -1.85
N LYS A 151 -18.18 -0.84 -1.74
CA LYS A 151 -18.57 0.23 -2.65
C LYS A 151 -17.70 0.34 -3.89
N MET A 152 -16.50 -0.28 -3.86
CA MET A 152 -15.45 -0.10 -4.86
C MET A 152 -15.04 1.38 -5.01
N GLU A 153 -14.93 2.07 -3.89
CA GLU A 153 -14.55 3.47 -3.80
C GLU A 153 -13.28 3.63 -2.97
N ALA A 154 -12.40 4.51 -3.37
CA ALA A 154 -11.22 4.87 -2.61
C ALA A 154 -11.12 6.39 -2.45
N SER A 155 -10.43 6.82 -1.38
CA SER A 155 -10.15 8.23 -1.11
C SER A 155 -8.72 8.43 -0.64
N ILE A 156 -8.10 9.54 -1.06
CA ILE A 156 -6.78 9.96 -0.59
C ILE A 156 -6.94 10.76 0.70
N VAL A 157 -6.10 10.44 1.68
CA VAL A 157 -6.04 11.11 2.97
C VAL A 157 -4.66 11.74 3.16
N LYS A 158 -4.61 13.00 3.58
CA LYS A 158 -3.36 13.67 3.99
C LYS A 158 -3.09 13.40 5.46
N ILE A 159 -1.84 13.11 5.80
CA ILE A 159 -1.39 12.77 7.17
C ILE A 159 -0.22 13.63 7.66
#